data_37d11f34d948c3bb37d06c8e5235f609
#
_entry.id   37d11f34d948c3bb37d06c8e5235f609
#
_cell.length_a   1.000
_cell.length_b   1.000
_cell.length_c   1.000
_cell.angle_alpha   90.00
_cell.angle_beta   90.00
_cell.angle_gamma   90.00
#
_symmetry.space_group_name_H-M   'P 1'
#
loop_
_entity.id
_entity.type
_entity.pdbx_description
1 polymer ?
#
loop_
_entity_poly.entity_id
_entity_poly.type
_entity_poly.pdbx_seq_one_letter_code
_entity_poly.pdbx_strand_id
1 'polypeptide(L)'
;KNMKNYLCCFNDKQHVEYINSLLPNHHKIAFFLPHGGLAGSNKEKKQNSTFSEYKKQKSIDIVFAGTFLNNIEKPWQNNLDYPSKLFDEVFELFMYDDYLSVQESFKIIFEKNKIRFSEIGKIQLANLYKLFQDHIRPYSRILLIKELSQSGLKITICGDGWSAFAKKYKNINYIGTLDIKDNLELIRKAK
;
A
#
# COMPACT_ATOMS: atom_id res chain seq x y z
N LYS A 1 -15.69 -26.96 -3.01
CA LYS A 1 -16.06 -26.47 -1.65
C LYS A 1 -17.07 -25.36 -1.84
N ASN A 2 -18.28 -25.52 -1.25
CA ASN A 2 -19.37 -24.54 -1.33
C ASN A 2 -18.98 -23.24 -0.64
N MET A 3 -18.78 -22.17 -1.40
CA MET A 3 -18.48 -20.81 -0.89
C MET A 3 -19.73 -20.09 -0.32
N LYS A 4 -20.77 -20.81 0.05
CA LYS A 4 -22.07 -20.24 0.43
C LYS A 4 -22.08 -19.40 1.73
N ASN A 5 -21.00 -19.36 2.50
CA ASN A 5 -20.98 -18.75 3.85
C ASN A 5 -19.80 -17.79 4.12
N TYR A 6 -19.17 -17.23 3.10
CA TYR A 6 -18.08 -16.28 3.32
C TYR A 6 -18.54 -14.86 3.03
N LEU A 7 -18.36 -13.97 4.01
CA LEU A 7 -18.43 -12.53 3.86
C LEU A 7 -17.00 -11.99 3.82
N CYS A 8 -16.67 -11.26 2.79
CA CYS A 8 -15.37 -10.61 2.68
C CYS A 8 -15.52 -9.12 2.97
N CYS A 9 -14.80 -8.62 3.98
CA CYS A 9 -14.77 -7.21 4.31
C CYS A 9 -13.47 -6.59 3.81
N PHE A 10 -13.59 -5.48 3.09
CA PHE A 10 -12.46 -4.72 2.56
C PHE A 10 -12.57 -3.27 3.02
N ASN A 11 -11.43 -2.68 3.29
CA ASN A 11 -11.31 -1.25 3.63
C ASN A 11 -11.14 -0.34 2.40
N ASP A 12 -11.15 -0.92 1.22
CA ASP A 12 -11.06 -0.24 -0.06
C ASP A 12 -12.33 -0.54 -0.88
N LYS A 13 -13.04 0.52 -1.27
CA LYS A 13 -14.27 0.41 -2.06
C LYS A 13 -14.03 -0.20 -3.44
N GLN A 14 -12.89 0.10 -4.06
CA GLN A 14 -12.54 -0.47 -5.38
C GLN A 14 -12.38 -1.99 -5.30
N HIS A 15 -11.78 -2.50 -4.21
CA HIS A 15 -11.71 -3.94 -3.98
C HIS A 15 -13.09 -4.58 -3.83
N VAL A 16 -14.01 -3.90 -3.14
CA VAL A 16 -15.40 -4.38 -3.01
C VAL A 16 -16.09 -4.46 -4.37
N GLU A 17 -16.00 -3.40 -5.15
CA GLU A 17 -16.60 -3.33 -6.50
C GLU A 17 -16.00 -4.40 -7.41
N TYR A 18 -14.68 -4.52 -7.39
CA TYR A 18 -13.96 -5.51 -8.17
C TYR A 18 -14.38 -6.94 -7.84
N ILE A 19 -14.33 -7.35 -6.56
CA ILE A 19 -14.71 -8.70 -6.14
C ILE A 19 -16.18 -8.99 -6.48
N ASN A 20 -17.08 -8.04 -6.24
CA ASN A 20 -18.49 -8.22 -6.58
C ASN A 20 -18.72 -8.29 -8.10
N SER A 21 -17.86 -7.68 -8.92
CA SER A 21 -17.95 -7.80 -10.39
C SER A 21 -17.55 -9.18 -10.93
N LEU A 22 -16.75 -9.92 -10.17
CA LEU A 22 -16.35 -11.30 -10.52
C LEU A 22 -17.44 -12.33 -10.26
N LEU A 23 -18.45 -11.96 -9.45
CA LEU A 23 -19.52 -12.87 -9.02
C LEU A 23 -20.79 -12.68 -9.86
N PRO A 24 -21.64 -13.69 -9.98
CA PRO A 24 -22.97 -13.53 -10.55
C PRO A 24 -23.76 -12.43 -9.80
N ASN A 25 -24.58 -11.67 -10.53
CA ASN A 25 -25.26 -10.45 -10.06
C ASN A 25 -26.08 -10.60 -8.75
N HIS A 26 -26.40 -11.82 -8.34
CA HIS A 26 -27.18 -12.11 -7.13
C HIS A 26 -26.34 -12.54 -5.92
N HIS A 27 -25.00 -12.57 -6.03
CA HIS A 27 -24.11 -13.03 -4.96
C HIS A 27 -23.05 -11.97 -4.61
N LYS A 28 -23.48 -10.90 -3.94
CA LYS A 28 -22.54 -9.91 -3.40
C LYS A 28 -22.01 -10.40 -2.05
N ILE A 29 -20.75 -10.77 -2.00
CA ILE A 29 -20.09 -11.26 -0.77
C ILE A 29 -19.01 -10.29 -0.26
N ALA A 30 -18.67 -9.27 -1.02
CA ALA A 30 -17.70 -8.26 -0.62
C ALA A 30 -18.39 -6.98 -0.15
N PHE A 31 -17.99 -6.48 1.01
CA PHE A 31 -18.53 -5.30 1.65
C PHE A 31 -17.40 -4.34 2.02
N PHE A 32 -17.69 -3.05 1.91
CA PHE A 32 -16.80 -2.04 2.42
C PHE A 32 -16.93 -1.95 3.94
N LEU A 33 -15.79 -2.13 4.62
CA LEU A 33 -15.67 -1.89 6.05
C LEU A 33 -14.49 -0.93 6.26
N PRO A 34 -14.76 0.33 6.62
CA PRO A 34 -13.69 1.28 6.88
C PRO A 34 -12.83 0.79 8.06
N HIS A 35 -11.55 1.13 8.03
CA HIS A 35 -10.68 0.88 9.17
C HIS A 35 -11.26 1.49 10.43
N GLY A 36 -11.54 0.67 11.42
CA GLY A 36 -11.85 1.14 12.77
C GLY A 36 -10.58 1.74 13.39
N GLY A 37 -10.66 2.96 13.89
CA GLY A 37 -9.62 3.49 14.75
C GLY A 37 -9.68 2.81 16.12
N LEU A 38 -8.53 2.59 16.73
CA LEU A 38 -8.50 2.27 18.15
C LEU A 38 -9.07 3.49 18.90
N ALA A 39 -10.14 3.28 19.67
CA ALA A 39 -10.62 4.32 20.57
C ALA A 39 -9.46 4.70 21.52
N GLY A 40 -9.03 5.95 21.46
CA GLY A 40 -8.08 6.47 22.43
C GLY A 40 -8.62 6.20 23.82
N SER A 41 -7.79 5.75 24.75
CA SER A 41 -8.26 5.60 26.14
C SER A 41 -8.76 6.97 26.60
N ASN A 42 -9.99 7.03 27.10
CA ASN A 42 -10.61 8.25 27.66
C ASN A 42 -9.81 8.87 28.82
N LYS A 43 -8.68 8.26 29.21
CA LYS A 43 -7.76 8.75 30.23
C LYS A 43 -6.77 9.79 29.73
N GLU A 44 -6.59 9.94 28.42
CA GLU A 44 -5.89 11.11 27.88
C GLU A 44 -6.85 12.31 27.96
N LYS A 45 -6.98 12.88 29.14
CA LYS A 45 -7.54 14.23 29.32
C LYS A 45 -6.88 15.10 28.25
N LYS A 46 -7.69 15.81 27.45
CA LYS A 46 -7.21 16.88 26.58
C LYS A 46 -6.25 17.75 27.44
N GLN A 47 -4.97 17.47 27.37
CA GLN A 47 -4.00 18.43 27.84
C GLN A 47 -4.16 19.61 26.90
N ASN A 48 -4.61 20.73 27.43
CA ASN A 48 -4.60 22.01 26.74
C ASN A 48 -3.13 22.46 26.61
N SER A 49 -2.32 21.64 25.92
CA SER A 49 -0.94 21.99 25.62
C SER A 49 -0.96 23.05 24.54
N THR A 50 -0.19 24.09 24.72
CA THR A 50 0.06 25.09 23.69
C THR A 50 0.76 24.39 22.50
N PHE A 51 0.64 24.97 21.30
CA PHE A 51 1.31 24.45 20.12
C PHE A 51 2.83 24.30 20.31
N SER A 52 3.43 25.16 21.14
CA SER A 52 4.85 25.11 21.50
C SER A 52 5.17 23.89 22.35
N GLU A 53 4.33 23.58 23.36
CA GLU A 53 4.48 22.38 24.19
C GLU A 53 4.25 21.10 23.38
N TYR A 54 3.25 21.10 22.50
CA TYR A 54 3.02 20.00 21.57
C TYR A 54 4.25 19.74 20.72
N LYS A 55 4.87 20.77 20.11
CA LYS A 55 6.11 20.62 19.32
C LYS A 55 7.27 20.06 20.13
N LYS A 56 7.44 20.49 21.39
CA LYS A 56 8.50 19.99 22.27
C LYS A 56 8.38 18.51 22.59
N GLN A 57 7.15 17.99 22.65
CA GLN A 57 6.88 16.56 22.86
C GLN A 57 7.19 15.70 21.63
N LYS A 58 7.31 16.31 20.45
CA LYS A 58 7.55 15.64 19.17
C LYS A 58 9.04 15.61 18.85
N SER A 59 9.68 14.50 19.16
CA SER A 59 11.14 14.33 19.03
C SER A 59 11.58 13.68 17.70
N ILE A 60 10.64 13.15 16.94
CA ILE A 60 10.90 12.41 15.70
C ILE A 60 10.27 13.18 14.53
N ASP A 61 11.03 13.40 13.45
CA ASP A 61 10.50 14.11 12.29
C ASP A 61 9.49 13.25 11.54
N ILE A 62 9.87 12.03 11.17
CA ILE A 62 9.02 11.10 10.44
C ILE A 62 9.13 9.70 11.05
N VAL A 63 7.99 9.04 11.25
CA VAL A 63 7.91 7.62 11.58
C VAL A 63 7.30 6.88 10.40
N PHE A 64 7.97 5.83 9.96
CA PHE A 64 7.43 4.87 9.01
C PHE A 64 7.31 3.49 9.67
N ALA A 65 6.08 2.98 9.74
CA ALA A 65 5.79 1.66 10.27
C ALA A 65 5.32 0.72 9.16
N GLY A 66 6.10 -0.33 8.89
CA GLY A 66 5.74 -1.29 7.86
C GLY A 66 6.85 -2.25 7.50
N THR A 67 6.49 -3.37 6.92
CA THR A 67 7.44 -4.41 6.48
C THR A 67 8.11 -4.01 5.17
N PHE A 68 9.41 -4.27 5.06
CA PHE A 68 10.17 -4.18 3.82
C PHE A 68 9.98 -5.46 3.01
N LEU A 69 9.35 -5.33 1.88
CA LEU A 69 9.25 -6.43 0.92
C LEU A 69 10.29 -6.15 -0.17
N ASN A 70 11.36 -6.95 -0.18
CA ASN A 70 12.51 -6.73 -1.09
C ASN A 70 12.21 -7.17 -2.53
N ASN A 71 11.05 -6.80 -3.07
CA ASN A 71 10.64 -7.15 -4.41
C ASN A 71 10.62 -5.90 -5.30
N ILE A 72 11.82 -5.47 -5.73
CA ILE A 72 12.01 -4.31 -6.62
C ILE A 72 11.93 -4.74 -8.09
N GLU A 73 12.20 -6.01 -8.38
CA GLU A 73 12.11 -6.55 -9.72
C GLU A 73 10.66 -6.62 -10.19
N LYS A 74 10.42 -6.18 -11.41
CA LYS A 74 9.10 -6.24 -12.04
C LYS A 74 8.79 -7.71 -12.36
N PRO A 75 7.78 -8.32 -11.73
CA PRO A 75 7.55 -9.77 -11.83
C PRO A 75 7.16 -10.23 -13.22
N TRP A 76 6.71 -9.31 -14.08
CA TRP A 76 6.36 -9.60 -15.47
C TRP A 76 7.54 -9.61 -16.43
N GLN A 77 8.71 -9.10 -16.05
CA GLN A 77 9.88 -9.09 -16.95
C GLN A 77 10.48 -10.47 -17.16
N ASN A 78 10.36 -11.35 -16.16
CA ASN A 78 10.91 -12.70 -16.20
C ASN A 78 9.85 -13.76 -16.51
N ASN A 79 8.63 -13.37 -16.85
CA ASN A 79 7.53 -14.28 -17.09
C ASN A 79 7.09 -14.22 -18.57
N LEU A 80 7.32 -15.30 -19.30
CA LEU A 80 6.98 -15.42 -20.73
C LEU A 80 5.46 -15.37 -21.03
N ASP A 81 4.63 -15.63 -20.01
CA ASP A 81 3.17 -15.61 -20.16
C ASP A 81 2.60 -14.19 -20.20
N TYR A 82 3.41 -13.17 -19.91
CA TYR A 82 2.95 -11.79 -19.86
C TYR A 82 3.67 -10.91 -20.89
N PRO A 83 2.95 -10.05 -21.61
CA PRO A 83 3.56 -9.09 -22.53
C PRO A 83 4.26 -7.97 -21.73
N SER A 84 5.53 -8.17 -21.39
CA SER A 84 6.33 -7.29 -20.52
C SER A 84 6.22 -5.81 -20.89
N LYS A 85 6.27 -5.48 -22.18
CA LYS A 85 6.15 -4.10 -22.68
C LYS A 85 4.80 -3.47 -22.32
N LEU A 86 3.71 -4.22 -22.41
CA LEU A 86 2.38 -3.74 -22.08
C LEU A 86 2.26 -3.44 -20.59
N PHE A 87 2.83 -4.31 -19.76
CA PHE A 87 2.85 -4.10 -18.30
C PHE A 87 3.76 -2.94 -17.87
N ASP A 88 4.84 -2.72 -18.58
CA ASP A 88 5.67 -1.54 -18.37
C ASP A 88 4.90 -0.25 -18.67
N GLU A 89 4.16 -0.19 -19.77
CA GLU A 89 3.29 0.95 -20.09
C GLU A 89 2.21 1.18 -19.01
N VAL A 90 1.59 0.12 -18.49
CA VAL A 90 0.62 0.22 -17.38
C VAL A 90 1.30 0.77 -16.12
N PHE A 91 2.48 0.27 -15.79
CA PHE A 91 3.24 0.70 -14.63
C PHE A 91 3.64 2.18 -14.72
N GLU A 92 4.16 2.60 -15.86
CA GLU A 92 4.55 3.98 -16.10
C GLU A 92 3.34 4.93 -16.01
N LEU A 93 2.22 4.58 -16.62
CA LEU A 93 1.00 5.37 -16.53
C LEU A 93 0.51 5.49 -15.08
N PHE A 94 0.46 4.39 -14.35
CA PHE A 94 0.03 4.38 -12.94
C PHE A 94 0.97 5.20 -12.04
N MET A 95 2.28 5.16 -12.28
CA MET A 95 3.27 5.93 -11.50
C MET A 95 3.29 7.41 -11.85
N TYR A 96 2.84 7.77 -13.06
CA TYR A 96 2.78 9.15 -13.52
C TYR A 96 1.53 9.89 -13.01
N ASP A 97 0.41 9.19 -12.88
CA ASP A 97 -0.87 9.78 -12.52
C ASP A 97 -1.41 9.22 -11.19
N ASP A 98 -1.27 10.03 -10.13
CA ASP A 98 -1.67 9.69 -8.77
C ASP A 98 -3.19 9.44 -8.61
N TYR A 99 -4.00 9.85 -9.58
CA TYR A 99 -5.47 9.71 -9.54
C TYR A 99 -5.96 8.43 -10.21
N LEU A 100 -5.12 7.79 -11.01
CA LEU A 100 -5.52 6.54 -11.68
C LEU A 100 -5.42 5.34 -10.75
N SER A 101 -6.46 4.53 -10.73
CA SER A 101 -6.38 3.20 -10.14
C SER A 101 -5.62 2.23 -11.05
N VAL A 102 -5.15 1.13 -10.47
CA VAL A 102 -4.52 0.04 -11.24
C VAL A 102 -5.45 -0.44 -12.36
N GLN A 103 -6.75 -0.60 -12.06
CA GLN A 103 -7.75 -1.06 -13.01
C GLN A 103 -7.92 -0.10 -14.19
N GLU A 104 -7.97 1.21 -13.91
CA GLU A 104 -8.08 2.24 -14.94
C GLU A 104 -6.82 2.30 -15.81
N SER A 105 -5.65 2.20 -15.21
CA SER A 105 -4.39 2.15 -15.95
C SER A 105 -4.34 0.97 -16.93
N PHE A 106 -4.74 -0.22 -16.47
CA PHE A 106 -4.88 -1.39 -17.34
C PHE A 106 -5.89 -1.13 -18.46
N LYS A 107 -7.07 -0.58 -18.14
CA LYS A 107 -8.10 -0.29 -19.12
C LYS A 107 -7.59 0.65 -20.22
N ILE A 108 -6.98 1.76 -19.86
CA ILE A 108 -6.45 2.76 -20.78
C ILE A 108 -5.41 2.14 -21.72
N ILE A 109 -4.44 1.40 -21.15
CA ILE A 109 -3.36 0.82 -21.96
C ILE A 109 -3.86 -0.32 -22.84
N PHE A 110 -4.80 -1.13 -22.37
CA PHE A 110 -5.38 -2.21 -23.18
C PHE A 110 -6.22 -1.65 -24.33
N GLU A 111 -7.04 -0.62 -24.10
CA GLU A 111 -7.80 0.07 -25.14
C GLU A 111 -6.87 0.70 -26.19
N LYS A 112 -5.80 1.38 -25.75
CA LYS A 112 -4.75 1.94 -26.62
C LYS A 112 -4.13 0.87 -27.54
N ASN A 113 -3.91 -0.32 -26.98
CA ASN A 113 -3.32 -1.46 -27.72
C ASN A 113 -4.38 -2.35 -28.40
N LYS A 114 -5.66 -1.91 -28.49
CA LYS A 114 -6.78 -2.62 -29.11
C LYS A 114 -7.07 -4.00 -28.50
N ILE A 115 -6.73 -4.18 -27.23
CA ILE A 115 -7.03 -5.38 -26.46
C ILE A 115 -8.38 -5.18 -25.77
N ARG A 116 -9.35 -6.05 -26.04
CA ARG A 116 -10.69 -5.95 -25.46
C ARG A 116 -10.73 -6.62 -24.09
N PHE A 117 -11.12 -5.88 -23.08
CA PHE A 117 -11.32 -6.44 -21.73
C PHE A 117 -12.29 -7.61 -21.68
N SER A 118 -13.32 -7.59 -22.52
CA SER A 118 -14.30 -8.67 -22.63
C SER A 118 -13.73 -10.01 -23.12
N GLU A 119 -12.57 -9.97 -23.77
CA GLU A 119 -11.87 -11.16 -24.29
C GLU A 119 -10.95 -11.79 -23.24
N ILE A 120 -10.69 -11.05 -22.13
CA ILE A 120 -9.87 -11.54 -21.02
C ILE A 120 -10.79 -12.18 -19.98
N GLY A 121 -10.49 -13.43 -19.62
CA GLY A 121 -11.23 -14.12 -18.56
C GLY A 121 -11.15 -13.36 -17.23
N LYS A 122 -12.26 -13.26 -16.51
CA LYS A 122 -12.33 -12.54 -15.21
C LYS A 122 -11.26 -13.00 -14.22
N ILE A 123 -11.01 -14.31 -14.14
CA ILE A 123 -9.98 -14.88 -13.25
C ILE A 123 -8.58 -14.46 -13.70
N GLN A 124 -8.33 -14.46 -15.01
CA GLN A 124 -7.05 -14.03 -15.57
C GLN A 124 -6.81 -12.55 -15.27
N LEU A 125 -7.80 -11.69 -15.47
CA LEU A 125 -7.72 -10.27 -15.14
C LEU A 125 -7.48 -10.04 -13.65
N ALA A 126 -8.12 -10.82 -12.77
CA ALA A 126 -7.89 -10.78 -11.34
C ALA A 126 -6.43 -11.10 -10.98
N ASN A 127 -5.87 -12.13 -11.60
CA ASN A 127 -4.48 -12.52 -11.38
C ASN A 127 -3.50 -11.45 -11.87
N LEU A 128 -3.79 -10.79 -12.99
CA LEU A 128 -3.00 -9.67 -13.49
C LEU A 128 -3.00 -8.49 -12.50
N TYR A 129 -4.16 -8.09 -12.01
CA TYR A 129 -4.26 -7.01 -11.02
C TYR A 129 -3.54 -7.35 -9.72
N LYS A 130 -3.69 -8.58 -9.25
CA LYS A 130 -3.00 -9.05 -8.06
C LYS A 130 -1.48 -8.98 -8.23
N LEU A 131 -0.95 -9.52 -9.32
CA LEU A 131 0.48 -9.49 -9.65
C LEU A 131 1.03 -8.06 -9.61
N PHE A 132 0.28 -7.14 -10.22
CA PHE A 132 0.66 -5.74 -10.30
C PHE A 132 0.61 -5.04 -8.94
N GLN A 133 -0.44 -5.25 -8.16
CA GLN A 133 -0.57 -4.69 -6.82
C GLN A 133 0.48 -5.24 -5.84
N ASP A 134 0.81 -6.52 -5.93
CA ASP A 134 1.84 -7.14 -5.11
C ASP A 134 3.23 -6.55 -5.38
N HIS A 135 3.47 -6.02 -6.58
CA HIS A 135 4.69 -5.30 -6.92
C HIS A 135 4.65 -3.82 -6.50
N ILE A 136 3.57 -3.11 -6.81
CA ILE A 136 3.44 -1.67 -6.56
C ILE A 136 3.57 -1.33 -5.07
N ARG A 137 2.92 -2.09 -4.19
CA ARG A 137 2.93 -1.81 -2.75
C ARG A 137 4.33 -1.75 -2.15
N PRO A 138 5.22 -2.74 -2.34
CA PRO A 138 6.60 -2.64 -1.87
C PRO A 138 7.39 -1.56 -2.60
N TYR A 139 7.20 -1.42 -3.91
CA TYR A 139 7.90 -0.43 -4.72
C TYR A 139 7.63 1.01 -4.25
N SER A 140 6.37 1.38 -4.09
CA SER A 140 5.97 2.71 -3.62
C SER A 140 6.52 3.03 -2.23
N ARG A 141 6.55 2.04 -1.32
CA ARG A 141 7.14 2.21 0.02
C ARG A 141 8.64 2.50 -0.05
N ILE A 142 9.36 1.73 -0.88
CA ILE A 142 10.80 1.91 -1.05
C ILE A 142 11.09 3.26 -1.66
N LEU A 143 10.35 3.64 -2.69
CA LEU A 143 10.49 4.93 -3.35
C LEU A 143 10.24 6.09 -2.36
N LEU A 144 9.13 6.04 -1.61
CA LEU A 144 8.81 7.05 -0.59
C LEU A 144 9.95 7.22 0.43
N ILE A 145 10.44 6.11 1.00
CA ILE A 145 11.52 6.19 2.00
C ILE A 145 12.83 6.67 1.38
N LYS A 146 13.12 6.30 0.14
CA LYS A 146 14.27 6.78 -0.60
C LYS A 146 14.21 8.29 -0.80
N GLU A 147 13.10 8.81 -1.28
CA GLU A 147 12.89 10.25 -1.50
C GLU A 147 12.96 11.03 -0.18
N LEU A 148 12.29 10.54 0.86
CA LEU A 148 12.36 11.14 2.19
C LEU A 148 13.78 11.13 2.75
N SER A 149 14.57 10.08 2.50
CA SER A 149 15.97 10.01 2.98
C SER A 149 16.86 11.08 2.35
N GLN A 150 16.51 11.56 1.16
CA GLN A 150 17.24 12.62 0.45
C GLN A 150 16.86 14.03 0.94
N SER A 151 15.71 14.15 1.63
CA SER A 151 15.22 15.44 2.15
C SER A 151 16.00 15.97 3.37
N GLY A 152 16.90 15.16 3.94
CA GLY A 152 17.65 15.51 5.17
C GLY A 152 16.85 15.35 6.48
N LEU A 153 15.59 14.95 6.39
CA LEU A 153 14.75 14.67 7.58
C LEU A 153 15.22 13.40 8.30
N LYS A 154 15.07 13.38 9.61
CA LYS A 154 15.33 12.17 10.40
C LYS A 154 14.13 11.24 10.34
N ILE A 155 14.35 10.05 9.79
CA ILE A 155 13.31 9.05 9.59
C ILE A 155 13.55 7.92 10.58
N THR A 156 12.54 7.59 11.38
CA THR A 156 12.55 6.37 12.20
C THR A 156 11.69 5.32 11.52
N ILE A 157 12.29 4.17 11.24
CA ILE A 157 11.61 3.05 10.58
C ILE A 157 11.45 1.91 11.56
N CYS A 158 10.23 1.39 11.70
CA CYS A 158 9.94 0.14 12.40
C CYS A 158 9.23 -0.85 11.47
N GLY A 159 9.49 -2.13 11.70
CA GLY A 159 8.97 -3.24 10.90
C GLY A 159 10.07 -4.15 10.39
N ASP A 160 9.68 -5.28 9.85
CA ASP A 160 10.64 -6.29 9.42
C ASP A 160 11.34 -5.93 8.09
N GLY A 161 12.56 -6.44 7.90
CA GLY A 161 13.30 -6.45 6.64
C GLY A 161 14.08 -5.16 6.29
N TRP A 162 13.93 -4.04 6.97
CA TRP A 162 14.55 -2.75 6.61
C TRP A 162 16.04 -2.61 6.91
N SER A 163 16.64 -3.54 7.65
CA SER A 163 18.01 -3.42 8.17
C SER A 163 19.06 -3.08 7.09
N ALA A 164 19.06 -3.85 5.98
CA ALA A 164 20.03 -3.64 4.89
C ALA A 164 19.79 -2.33 4.13
N PHE A 165 18.53 -1.93 3.97
CA PHE A 165 18.17 -0.67 3.34
C PHE A 165 18.57 0.53 4.19
N ALA A 166 18.24 0.51 5.48
CA ALA A 166 18.51 1.59 6.42
C ALA A 166 20.01 1.92 6.54
N LYS A 167 20.88 0.90 6.48
CA LYS A 167 22.34 1.09 6.52
C LYS A 167 22.89 1.95 5.40
N LYS A 168 22.15 2.13 4.31
CA LYS A 168 22.57 2.95 3.16
C LYS A 168 22.40 4.46 3.39
N TYR A 169 21.62 4.85 4.41
CA TYR A 169 21.24 6.24 4.65
C TYR A 169 21.50 6.65 6.09
N LYS A 170 22.28 7.72 6.29
CA LYS A 170 22.70 8.19 7.62
C LYS A 170 21.58 8.78 8.47
N ASN A 171 20.53 9.27 7.83
CA ASN A 171 19.37 9.89 8.47
C ASN A 171 18.22 8.92 8.74
N ILE A 172 18.40 7.62 8.48
CA ILE A 172 17.44 6.58 8.81
C ILE A 172 17.85 5.88 10.10
N ASN A 173 16.99 5.93 11.09
CA ASN A 173 17.08 5.17 12.33
C ASN A 173 16.15 3.94 12.24
N TYR A 174 16.72 2.75 12.07
CA TYR A 174 15.96 1.51 12.05
C TYR A 174 15.94 0.89 13.46
N ILE A 175 14.75 0.65 13.98
CA ILE A 175 14.54 0.15 15.34
C ILE A 175 13.97 -1.27 15.43
N GLY A 176 13.87 -1.96 14.30
CA GLY A 176 13.34 -3.32 14.27
C GLY A 176 11.82 -3.39 14.30
N THR A 177 11.30 -4.56 14.63
CA THR A 177 9.85 -4.82 14.75
C THR A 177 9.40 -4.46 16.16
N LEU A 178 8.29 -3.74 16.27
CA LEU A 178 7.67 -3.33 17.52
C LEU A 178 6.31 -4.01 17.69
N ASP A 179 5.90 -4.19 18.93
CA ASP A 179 4.51 -4.54 19.23
C ASP A 179 3.57 -3.34 18.95
N ILE A 180 2.26 -3.58 19.04
CA ILE A 180 1.25 -2.54 18.73
C ILE A 180 1.37 -1.37 19.69
N LYS A 181 1.64 -1.60 20.97
CA LYS A 181 1.70 -0.58 22.01
C LYS A 181 2.90 0.33 21.77
N ASP A 182 4.08 -0.25 21.60
CA ASP A 182 5.32 0.48 21.35
C ASP A 182 5.27 1.24 20.02
N ASN A 183 4.62 0.65 19.00
CA ASN A 183 4.41 1.31 17.72
C ASN A 183 3.53 2.55 17.86
N LEU A 184 2.44 2.48 18.62
CA LEU A 184 1.58 3.64 18.89
C LEU A 184 2.33 4.73 19.68
N GLU A 185 3.16 4.36 20.66
CA GLU A 185 3.98 5.32 21.38
C GLU A 185 5.01 5.99 20.49
N LEU A 186 5.61 5.24 19.56
CA LEU A 186 6.53 5.78 18.56
C LEU A 186 5.83 6.81 17.66
N ILE A 187 4.65 6.46 17.12
CA ILE A 187 3.86 7.35 16.26
C ILE A 187 3.48 8.63 17.00
N ARG A 188 3.16 8.56 18.29
CA ARG A 188 2.86 9.74 19.11
C ARG A 188 4.04 10.71 19.25
N LYS A 189 5.27 10.24 19.11
CA LYS A 189 6.48 11.07 19.16
C LYS A 189 6.81 11.71 17.80
N ALA A 190 6.14 11.34 16.74
CA ALA A 190 6.31 11.95 15.41
C ALA A 190 5.67 13.34 15.34
N LYS A 191 6.27 14.24 14.53
CA LYS A 191 5.79 15.60 14.27
C LYS A 191 4.55 15.63 13.40
#